data_011b5eaeeb043826c48cbb3a1b368237
#
_entry.id   011b5eaeeb043826c48cbb3a1b368237
#
_cell.length_a   1.000
_cell.length_b   1.000
_cell.length_c   1.000
_cell.angle_alpha   90.00
_cell.angle_beta   90.00
_cell.angle_gamma   90.00
#
_symmetry.space_group_name_H-M   'P 1'
#
loop_
_entity.id
_entity.type
_entity.pdbx_description
1 polymer ?
#
loop_
_entity_poly.entity_id
_entity_poly.type
_entity_poly.pdbx_seq_one_letter_code
_entity_poly.pdbx_strand_id
1 'polypeptide(L)'
;MLKIALSGCCGRMGHVINDIVSGREGMEIVAGFDINTVQYADFPIFADPFEFTGECDVIIDFSNAASTERLLDYCEQHGTPVVICTTGHSAAQLNRIRAASAKIAVFRSGNMSLGINLMSELLKQSAAVLGDKYDVEIIEKHHNQKLDAPSGTALMLADAVASALPYDAEYVYDRHERREKRPAHEIGISAIRGGTIVGEHSVLFCGRDEIIEIKHTALSREVFAVGAVDAAAFMAERTQPGIYDMSDVIASHK
;
A
#
# COMPACT_ATOMS: atom_id res chain seq x y z
N MET A 1 -20.51 2.06 15.84
CA MET A 1 -19.15 1.51 16.04
C MET A 1 -18.82 0.73 14.80
N LEU A 2 -17.69 1.00 14.16
CA LEU A 2 -17.25 0.31 12.94
C LEU A 2 -16.78 -1.10 13.30
N LYS A 3 -17.43 -2.11 12.74
CA LYS A 3 -17.15 -3.52 12.98
C LYS A 3 -16.19 -4.07 11.92
N ILE A 4 -14.99 -4.42 12.32
CA ILE A 4 -13.93 -4.90 11.42
C ILE A 4 -13.74 -6.40 11.64
N ALA A 5 -13.70 -7.19 10.56
CA ALA A 5 -13.14 -8.54 10.61
C ALA A 5 -11.69 -8.50 10.10
N LEU A 6 -10.80 -9.29 10.71
CA LEU A 6 -9.35 -9.25 10.43
C LEU A 6 -8.84 -10.60 9.94
N SER A 7 -8.51 -10.70 8.66
CA SER A 7 -7.88 -11.87 8.05
C SER A 7 -6.35 -11.80 8.22
N GLY A 8 -5.73 -12.88 8.67
CA GLY A 8 -4.32 -12.93 9.08
C GLY A 8 -4.10 -12.36 10.47
N CYS A 9 -5.10 -12.47 11.36
CA CYS A 9 -5.12 -11.83 12.68
C CYS A 9 -3.99 -12.31 13.61
N CYS A 10 -3.55 -13.55 13.51
CA CYS A 10 -2.45 -14.10 14.32
C CYS A 10 -1.05 -13.78 13.77
N GLY A 11 -0.97 -13.12 12.62
CA GLY A 11 0.29 -12.63 12.06
C GLY A 11 0.79 -11.36 12.75
N ARG A 12 2.06 -10.99 12.49
CA ARG A 12 2.67 -9.77 13.06
C ARG A 12 1.86 -8.50 12.77
N MET A 13 1.38 -8.33 11.53
CA MET A 13 0.56 -7.17 11.17
C MET A 13 -0.84 -7.25 11.79
N GLY A 14 -1.39 -8.45 11.94
CA GLY A 14 -2.67 -8.67 12.61
C GLY A 14 -2.66 -8.17 14.05
N HIS A 15 -1.62 -8.49 14.83
CA HIS A 15 -1.45 -7.95 16.18
C HIS A 15 -1.35 -6.42 16.20
N VAL A 16 -0.55 -5.83 15.30
CA VAL A 16 -0.41 -4.36 15.20
C VAL A 16 -1.75 -3.70 14.86
N ILE A 17 -2.53 -4.27 13.95
CA ILE A 17 -3.86 -3.76 13.59
C ILE A 17 -4.80 -3.85 14.80
N ASN A 18 -4.78 -4.98 15.54
CA ASN A 18 -5.57 -5.13 16.75
C ASN A 18 -5.24 -4.02 17.77
N ASP A 19 -3.97 -3.76 18.01
CA ASP A 19 -3.54 -2.72 18.96
C ASP A 19 -3.99 -1.32 18.50
N ILE A 20 -3.89 -1.02 17.19
CA ILE A 20 -4.33 0.26 16.63
C ILE A 20 -5.84 0.41 16.76
N VAL A 21 -6.64 -0.61 16.41
CA VAL A 21 -8.11 -0.57 16.48
C VAL A 21 -8.57 -0.45 17.93
N SER A 22 -7.95 -1.20 18.85
CA SER A 22 -8.26 -1.12 20.29
C SER A 22 -7.96 0.26 20.90
N GLY A 23 -7.02 1.01 20.33
CA GLY A 23 -6.70 2.37 20.73
C GLY A 23 -7.55 3.47 20.07
N ARG A 24 -8.45 3.12 19.14
CA ARG A 24 -9.30 4.07 18.41
C ARG A 24 -10.75 4.00 18.87
N GLU A 25 -11.31 5.13 19.31
CA GLU A 25 -12.73 5.22 19.59
C GLU A 25 -13.58 4.98 18.34
N GLY A 26 -14.70 4.31 18.51
CA GLY A 26 -15.67 4.08 17.44
C GLY A 26 -15.36 2.91 16.51
N MET A 27 -14.35 2.09 16.80
CA MET A 27 -13.97 0.89 16.04
C MET A 27 -13.81 -0.32 16.96
N GLU A 28 -14.10 -1.52 16.42
CA GLU A 28 -13.85 -2.79 17.10
C GLU A 28 -13.53 -3.89 16.10
N ILE A 29 -12.70 -4.86 16.50
CA ILE A 29 -12.55 -6.11 15.76
C ILE A 29 -13.59 -7.10 16.30
N VAL A 30 -14.47 -7.57 15.43
CA VAL A 30 -15.56 -8.49 15.79
C VAL A 30 -15.24 -9.95 15.50
N ALA A 31 -14.29 -10.23 14.60
CA ALA A 31 -13.84 -11.58 14.26
C ALA A 31 -12.42 -11.56 13.68
N GLY A 32 -11.67 -12.63 13.90
CA GLY A 32 -10.41 -12.92 13.24
C GLY A 32 -10.54 -14.14 12.32
N PHE A 33 -9.81 -14.13 11.20
CA PHE A 33 -9.68 -15.28 10.30
C PHE A 33 -8.20 -15.66 10.18
N ASP A 34 -7.85 -16.86 10.65
CA ASP A 34 -6.47 -17.34 10.58
C ASP A 34 -6.44 -18.88 10.66
N ILE A 35 -5.43 -19.50 10.04
CA ILE A 35 -5.20 -20.95 10.20
C ILE A 35 -4.83 -21.33 11.64
N ASN A 36 -4.25 -20.38 12.39
CA ASN A 36 -4.02 -20.50 13.81
C ASN A 36 -5.20 -19.88 14.57
N THR A 37 -6.02 -20.70 15.19
CA THR A 37 -7.23 -20.27 15.91
C THR A 37 -7.01 -20.05 17.41
N VAL A 38 -5.76 -19.94 17.87
CA VAL A 38 -5.46 -19.62 19.27
C VAL A 38 -5.87 -18.18 19.56
N GLN A 39 -6.88 -18.03 20.41
CA GLN A 39 -7.39 -16.73 20.79
C GLN A 39 -6.38 -15.96 21.64
N TYR A 40 -6.08 -14.74 21.24
CA TYR A 40 -5.15 -13.84 21.93
C TYR A 40 -5.77 -12.48 22.28
N ALA A 41 -6.99 -12.24 21.83
CA ALA A 41 -7.74 -10.99 22.04
C ALA A 41 -9.23 -11.31 22.33
N ASP A 42 -10.05 -10.29 22.54
CA ASP A 42 -11.44 -10.44 22.95
C ASP A 42 -12.40 -10.86 21.82
N PHE A 43 -11.94 -11.03 20.59
CA PHE A 43 -12.75 -11.47 19.46
C PHE A 43 -12.50 -12.96 19.13
N PRO A 44 -13.51 -13.68 18.61
CA PRO A 44 -13.36 -15.07 18.19
C PRO A 44 -12.51 -15.17 16.93
N ILE A 45 -11.73 -16.27 16.80
CA ILE A 45 -10.88 -16.55 15.64
C ILE A 45 -11.36 -17.84 14.97
N PHE A 46 -11.62 -17.77 13.67
CA PHE A 46 -12.12 -18.85 12.84
C PHE A 46 -11.08 -19.27 11.80
N ALA A 47 -11.01 -20.56 11.48
CA ALA A 47 -10.15 -21.07 10.43
C ALA A 47 -10.72 -20.76 9.02
N ASP A 48 -12.03 -20.75 8.88
CA ASP A 48 -12.74 -20.42 7.65
C ASP A 48 -13.66 -19.20 7.89
N PRO A 49 -13.62 -18.15 7.05
CA PRO A 49 -14.52 -17.01 7.16
C PRO A 49 -16.01 -17.39 7.20
N PHE A 50 -16.41 -18.50 6.56
CA PHE A 50 -17.79 -18.98 6.55
C PHE A 50 -18.28 -19.57 7.89
N GLU A 51 -17.39 -19.77 8.87
CA GLU A 51 -17.76 -20.13 10.23
C GLU A 51 -18.26 -18.92 11.04
N PHE A 52 -17.92 -17.71 10.59
CA PHE A 52 -18.40 -16.47 11.21
C PHE A 52 -19.83 -16.17 10.77
N THR A 53 -20.76 -16.20 11.71
CA THR A 53 -22.19 -15.91 11.49
C THR A 53 -22.62 -14.53 11.96
N GLY A 54 -21.68 -13.72 12.47
CA GLY A 54 -21.92 -12.35 12.89
C GLY A 54 -21.90 -11.38 11.70
N GLU A 55 -21.94 -10.09 11.99
CA GLU A 55 -21.88 -9.01 11.01
C GLU A 55 -20.57 -8.23 11.15
N CYS A 56 -19.97 -7.84 10.04
CA CYS A 56 -18.90 -6.86 9.97
C CYS A 56 -19.15 -5.88 8.82
N ASP A 57 -18.69 -4.65 9.01
CA ASP A 57 -18.85 -3.58 8.01
C ASP A 57 -17.76 -3.64 6.94
N VAL A 58 -16.59 -4.17 7.28
CA VAL A 58 -15.43 -4.27 6.38
C VAL A 58 -14.48 -5.37 6.86
N ILE A 59 -13.74 -5.97 5.92
CA ILE A 59 -12.67 -6.92 6.23
C ILE A 59 -11.31 -6.31 5.88
N ILE A 60 -10.33 -6.40 6.79
CA ILE A 60 -8.92 -6.10 6.50
C ILE A 60 -8.18 -7.42 6.30
N ASP A 61 -7.49 -7.58 5.17
CA ASP A 61 -6.72 -8.79 4.85
C ASP A 61 -5.21 -8.54 4.83
N PHE A 62 -4.53 -9.05 5.86
CA PHE A 62 -3.07 -9.15 5.96
C PHE A 62 -2.60 -10.61 6.07
N SER A 63 -3.24 -11.51 5.37
CA SER A 63 -2.96 -12.95 5.39
C SER A 63 -1.91 -13.37 4.35
N ASN A 64 -2.23 -14.29 3.51
CA ASN A 64 -1.40 -14.71 2.37
C ASN A 64 -2.26 -14.90 1.11
N ALA A 65 -1.62 -14.89 -0.06
CA ALA A 65 -2.31 -14.97 -1.34
C ALA A 65 -3.14 -16.26 -1.52
N ALA A 66 -2.82 -17.35 -0.81
CA ALA A 66 -3.57 -18.61 -0.93
C ALA A 66 -4.98 -18.54 -0.33
N SER A 67 -5.20 -17.68 0.67
CA SER A 67 -6.52 -17.50 1.31
C SER A 67 -7.41 -16.49 0.60
N THR A 68 -6.88 -15.69 -0.32
CA THR A 68 -7.60 -14.58 -0.97
C THR A 68 -8.87 -15.05 -1.68
N GLU A 69 -8.85 -16.17 -2.38
CA GLU A 69 -10.00 -16.66 -3.14
C GLU A 69 -11.18 -16.98 -2.21
N ARG A 70 -10.91 -17.72 -1.14
CA ARG A 70 -11.91 -18.09 -0.13
C ARG A 70 -12.49 -16.87 0.59
N LEU A 71 -11.63 -15.89 0.90
CA LEU A 71 -12.05 -14.63 1.52
C LEU A 71 -12.96 -13.83 0.57
N LEU A 72 -12.62 -13.74 -0.72
CA LEU A 72 -13.44 -13.05 -1.70
C LEU A 72 -14.79 -13.72 -1.91
N ASP A 73 -14.87 -15.07 -1.88
CA ASP A 73 -16.14 -15.79 -1.95
C ASP A 73 -17.05 -15.42 -0.78
N TYR A 74 -16.50 -15.33 0.44
CA TYR A 74 -17.22 -14.86 1.61
C TYR A 74 -17.71 -13.41 1.43
N CYS A 75 -16.81 -12.50 1.00
CA CYS A 75 -17.17 -11.10 0.79
C CYS A 75 -18.28 -10.92 -0.26
N GLU A 76 -18.20 -11.65 -1.39
CA GLU A 76 -19.24 -11.61 -2.42
C GLU A 76 -20.60 -12.13 -1.93
N GLN A 77 -20.60 -13.20 -1.13
CA GLN A 77 -21.84 -13.76 -0.59
C GLN A 77 -22.54 -12.81 0.40
N HIS A 78 -21.76 -12.07 1.18
CA HIS A 78 -22.29 -11.19 2.24
C HIS A 78 -22.36 -9.72 1.82
N GLY A 79 -21.85 -9.36 0.64
CA GLY A 79 -21.75 -7.97 0.16
C GLY A 79 -20.76 -7.13 0.97
N THR A 80 -19.81 -7.76 1.66
CA THR A 80 -18.89 -7.09 2.60
C THR A 80 -17.71 -6.47 1.85
N PRO A 81 -17.42 -5.17 2.03
CA PRO A 81 -16.21 -4.53 1.51
C PRO A 81 -14.93 -5.17 2.07
N VAL A 82 -13.86 -5.18 1.27
CA VAL A 82 -12.58 -5.76 1.69
C VAL A 82 -11.39 -4.88 1.35
N VAL A 83 -10.47 -4.74 2.31
CA VAL A 83 -9.17 -4.05 2.17
C VAL A 83 -8.08 -5.10 2.03
N ILE A 84 -7.60 -5.33 0.80
CA ILE A 84 -6.58 -6.34 0.48
C ILE A 84 -5.19 -5.72 0.61
N CYS A 85 -4.51 -6.03 1.72
CA CYS A 85 -3.11 -5.65 1.98
C CYS A 85 -2.14 -6.79 1.71
N THR A 86 -2.66 -8.00 1.51
CA THR A 86 -1.88 -9.18 1.14
C THR A 86 -1.15 -8.95 -0.18
N THR A 87 0.10 -9.39 -0.24
CA THR A 87 0.99 -9.26 -1.41
C THR A 87 1.32 -10.65 -2.01
N GLY A 88 2.00 -10.65 -3.17
CA GLY A 88 2.44 -11.89 -3.80
C GLY A 88 1.37 -12.64 -4.59
N HIS A 89 0.26 -11.99 -4.95
CA HIS A 89 -0.77 -12.56 -5.79
C HIS A 89 -0.26 -12.88 -7.20
N SER A 90 -0.61 -14.05 -7.70
CA SER A 90 -0.43 -14.43 -9.11
C SER A 90 -1.35 -13.63 -10.03
N ALA A 91 -1.08 -13.66 -11.35
CA ALA A 91 -1.94 -13.02 -12.35
C ALA A 91 -3.39 -13.53 -12.29
N ALA A 92 -3.59 -14.83 -12.03
CA ALA A 92 -4.92 -15.42 -11.87
C ALA A 92 -5.66 -14.85 -10.66
N GLN A 93 -4.98 -14.72 -9.52
CA GLN A 93 -5.55 -14.12 -8.30
C GLN A 93 -5.84 -12.63 -8.47
N LEU A 94 -4.99 -11.88 -9.18
CA LEU A 94 -5.27 -10.48 -9.52
C LEU A 94 -6.52 -10.35 -10.40
N ASN A 95 -6.73 -11.26 -11.35
CA ASN A 95 -7.94 -11.31 -12.14
C ASN A 95 -9.17 -11.68 -11.30
N ARG A 96 -9.02 -12.58 -10.30
CA ARG A 96 -10.09 -12.92 -9.36
C ARG A 96 -10.49 -11.71 -8.50
N ILE A 97 -9.51 -10.93 -8.02
CA ILE A 97 -9.75 -9.68 -7.29
C ILE A 97 -10.51 -8.67 -8.17
N ARG A 98 -10.11 -8.50 -9.44
CA ARG A 98 -10.85 -7.65 -10.38
C ARG A 98 -12.28 -8.14 -10.63
N ALA A 99 -12.49 -9.44 -10.77
CA ALA A 99 -13.82 -9.99 -10.93
C ALA A 99 -14.71 -9.73 -9.71
N ALA A 100 -14.17 -9.84 -8.49
CA ALA A 100 -14.88 -9.53 -7.25
C ALA A 100 -15.30 -8.05 -7.21
N SER A 101 -14.47 -7.14 -7.68
CA SER A 101 -14.78 -5.71 -7.66
C SER A 101 -15.97 -5.30 -8.55
N ALA A 102 -16.42 -6.18 -9.43
CA ALA A 102 -17.68 -5.97 -10.17
C ALA A 102 -18.93 -6.23 -9.30
N LYS A 103 -18.77 -6.86 -8.14
CA LYS A 103 -19.86 -7.26 -7.24
C LYS A 103 -19.83 -6.57 -5.88
N ILE A 104 -18.63 -6.30 -5.37
CA ILE A 104 -18.39 -5.70 -4.05
C ILE A 104 -17.37 -4.56 -4.15
N ALA A 105 -17.29 -3.73 -3.12
CA ALA A 105 -16.23 -2.74 -2.99
C ALA A 105 -14.91 -3.43 -2.55
N VAL A 106 -13.86 -3.32 -3.35
CA VAL A 106 -12.54 -3.89 -3.07
C VAL A 106 -11.51 -2.79 -3.02
N PHE A 107 -10.83 -2.68 -1.90
CA PHE A 107 -9.70 -1.76 -1.76
C PHE A 107 -8.38 -2.50 -1.99
N ARG A 108 -7.53 -1.95 -2.85
CA ARG A 108 -6.19 -2.46 -3.07
C ARG A 108 -5.23 -1.36 -3.49
N SER A 109 -4.21 -1.10 -2.71
CA SER A 109 -3.18 -0.11 -3.01
C SER A 109 -1.79 -0.75 -3.14
N GLY A 110 -0.94 -0.17 -3.96
CA GLY A 110 0.46 -0.60 -4.10
C GLY A 110 1.29 -0.38 -2.83
N ASN A 111 0.88 0.57 -2.00
CA ASN A 111 1.43 0.82 -0.67
C ASN A 111 0.32 1.31 0.25
N MET A 112 0.25 0.81 1.48
CA MET A 112 -0.77 1.21 2.45
C MET A 112 -0.43 2.48 3.23
N SER A 113 0.78 3.02 3.14
CA SER A 113 1.13 4.28 3.80
C SER A 113 0.42 5.47 3.16
N LEU A 114 -0.39 6.18 3.92
CA LEU A 114 -1.02 7.44 3.48
C LEU A 114 0.06 8.46 3.04
N GLY A 115 1.17 8.56 3.81
CA GLY A 115 2.27 9.47 3.49
C GLY A 115 2.96 9.17 2.16
N ILE A 116 3.17 7.90 1.81
CA ILE A 116 3.73 7.49 0.51
C ILE A 116 2.78 7.83 -0.64
N ASN A 117 1.49 7.59 -0.47
CA ASN A 117 0.51 7.90 -1.52
C ASN A 117 0.32 9.42 -1.68
N LEU A 118 0.31 10.18 -0.59
CA LEU A 118 0.33 11.65 -0.66
C LEU A 118 1.60 12.15 -1.37
N MET A 119 2.77 11.58 -1.04
CA MET A 119 4.02 11.88 -1.73
C MET A 119 3.90 11.60 -3.24
N SER A 120 3.30 10.48 -3.63
CA SER A 120 3.05 10.14 -5.05
C SER A 120 2.24 11.23 -5.77
N GLU A 121 1.16 11.74 -5.15
CA GLU A 121 0.35 12.81 -5.73
C GLU A 121 1.12 14.15 -5.83
N LEU A 122 1.90 14.50 -4.80
CA LEU A 122 2.76 15.68 -4.83
C LEU A 122 3.84 15.58 -5.93
N LEU A 123 4.39 14.40 -6.14
CA LEU A 123 5.37 14.14 -7.19
C LEU A 123 4.78 14.31 -8.58
N LYS A 124 3.56 13.83 -8.84
CA LYS A 124 2.86 14.08 -10.11
C LYS A 124 2.67 15.57 -10.38
N GLN A 125 2.21 16.31 -9.36
CA GLN A 125 2.04 17.76 -9.47
C GLN A 125 3.38 18.47 -9.74
N SER A 126 4.43 18.09 -9.03
CA SER A 126 5.78 18.64 -9.20
C SER A 126 6.31 18.35 -10.60
N ALA A 127 6.22 17.10 -11.07
CA ALA A 127 6.68 16.71 -12.40
C ALA A 127 5.94 17.44 -13.53
N ALA A 128 4.62 17.62 -13.40
CA ALA A 128 3.83 18.36 -14.37
C ALA A 128 4.24 19.85 -14.49
N VAL A 129 4.68 20.47 -13.39
CA VAL A 129 5.13 21.88 -13.37
C VAL A 129 6.58 22.03 -13.83
N LEU A 130 7.46 21.12 -13.35
CA LEU A 130 8.91 21.21 -13.58
C LEU A 130 9.30 20.67 -14.97
N GLY A 131 8.58 19.66 -15.45
CA GLY A 131 8.70 19.11 -16.80
C GLY A 131 10.12 18.63 -17.13
N ASP A 132 10.63 19.02 -18.28
CA ASP A 132 11.95 18.66 -18.82
C ASP A 132 13.09 19.59 -18.35
N LYS A 133 12.80 20.58 -17.49
CA LYS A 133 13.79 21.55 -17.00
C LYS A 133 14.59 21.04 -15.80
N TYR A 134 14.14 19.94 -15.19
CA TYR A 134 14.75 19.38 -13.99
C TYR A 134 15.09 17.91 -14.22
N ASP A 135 16.30 17.52 -13.80
CA ASP A 135 16.68 16.13 -13.72
C ASP A 135 16.02 15.46 -12.51
N VAL A 136 15.55 14.23 -12.69
CA VAL A 136 14.89 13.48 -11.61
C VAL A 136 15.79 12.37 -11.11
N GLU A 137 16.02 12.34 -9.79
CA GLU A 137 16.77 11.28 -9.11
C GLU A 137 16.00 10.77 -7.90
N ILE A 138 15.97 9.46 -7.71
CA ILE A 138 15.31 8.79 -6.60
C ILE A 138 16.36 8.06 -5.77
N ILE A 139 16.34 8.26 -4.46
CA ILE A 139 17.22 7.55 -3.53
C ILE A 139 16.33 6.82 -2.53
N GLU A 140 16.47 5.49 -2.47
CA GLU A 140 15.76 4.68 -1.49
C GLU A 140 16.73 3.95 -0.57
N LYS A 141 16.33 3.80 0.71
CA LYS A 141 17.14 3.14 1.72
C LYS A 141 16.30 2.15 2.50
N HIS A 142 16.80 0.93 2.65
CA HIS A 142 16.18 -0.12 3.46
C HIS A 142 17.22 -0.94 4.23
N HIS A 143 16.70 -1.78 5.13
CA HIS A 143 17.51 -2.71 5.90
C HIS A 143 18.30 -3.68 5.01
N ASN A 144 19.37 -4.24 5.57
CA ASN A 144 20.29 -5.15 4.87
C ASN A 144 19.69 -6.53 4.52
N GLN A 145 18.47 -6.83 4.99
CA GLN A 145 17.74 -8.07 4.67
C GLN A 145 16.74 -7.92 3.52
N LYS A 146 16.62 -6.71 2.91
CA LYS A 146 15.70 -6.50 1.79
C LYS A 146 16.28 -7.07 0.50
N LEU A 147 15.55 -7.99 -0.14
CA LEU A 147 16.01 -8.74 -1.30
C LEU A 147 15.89 -7.95 -2.61
N ASP A 148 14.77 -7.25 -2.79
CA ASP A 148 14.51 -6.44 -3.99
C ASP A 148 15.27 -5.11 -3.94
N ALA A 149 15.85 -4.73 -5.06
CA ALA A 149 16.48 -3.43 -5.31
C ALA A 149 16.29 -3.07 -6.79
N PRO A 150 15.69 -1.91 -7.11
CA PRO A 150 15.07 -1.00 -6.17
C PRO A 150 13.80 -1.55 -5.53
N SER A 151 13.33 -0.87 -4.46
CA SER A 151 12.08 -1.25 -3.78
C SER A 151 10.86 -1.00 -4.66
N GLY A 152 9.78 -1.79 -4.46
CA GLY A 152 8.52 -1.56 -5.17
C GLY A 152 7.95 -0.16 -4.95
N THR A 153 8.18 0.44 -3.77
CA THR A 153 7.79 1.84 -3.50
C THR A 153 8.59 2.83 -4.33
N ALA A 154 9.90 2.61 -4.50
CA ALA A 154 10.71 3.48 -5.35
C ALA A 154 10.25 3.45 -6.82
N LEU A 155 9.91 2.26 -7.33
CA LEU A 155 9.35 2.10 -8.67
C LEU A 155 7.98 2.78 -8.79
N MET A 156 7.10 2.62 -7.80
CA MET A 156 5.80 3.30 -7.77
C MET A 156 5.94 4.83 -7.80
N LEU A 157 6.92 5.39 -7.08
CA LEU A 157 7.19 6.83 -7.09
C LEU A 157 7.80 7.27 -8.43
N ALA A 158 8.66 6.45 -9.04
CA ALA A 158 9.19 6.69 -10.38
C ALA A 158 8.08 6.71 -11.44
N ASP A 159 7.15 5.73 -11.38
CA ASP A 159 5.98 5.65 -12.27
C ASP A 159 5.08 6.89 -12.09
N ALA A 160 4.89 7.35 -10.85
CA ALA A 160 4.10 8.55 -10.58
C ALA A 160 4.72 9.80 -11.23
N VAL A 161 6.03 9.98 -11.11
CA VAL A 161 6.77 11.07 -11.80
C VAL A 161 6.65 10.91 -13.31
N ALA A 162 6.99 9.73 -13.85
CA ALA A 162 7.00 9.46 -15.29
C ALA A 162 5.63 9.73 -15.93
N SER A 163 4.52 9.37 -15.22
CA SER A 163 3.16 9.58 -15.73
C SER A 163 2.78 11.05 -15.96
N ALA A 164 3.50 11.98 -15.34
CA ALA A 164 3.23 13.42 -15.42
C ALA A 164 4.30 14.20 -16.21
N LEU A 165 5.37 13.54 -16.66
CA LEU A 165 6.39 14.16 -17.52
C LEU A 165 5.89 14.28 -18.97
N PRO A 166 6.36 15.29 -19.73
CA PRO A 166 5.96 15.48 -21.13
C PRO A 166 6.70 14.54 -22.11
N TYR A 167 7.45 13.56 -21.63
CA TYR A 167 8.27 12.62 -22.39
C TYR A 167 8.27 11.23 -21.75
N ASP A 168 8.64 10.21 -22.50
CA ASP A 168 8.86 8.86 -21.99
C ASP A 168 10.19 8.80 -21.23
N ALA A 169 10.15 8.52 -19.95
CA ALA A 169 11.33 8.47 -19.10
C ALA A 169 11.99 7.09 -19.10
N GLU A 170 13.33 7.07 -19.21
CA GLU A 170 14.13 5.85 -19.02
C GLU A 170 14.56 5.70 -17.56
N TYR A 171 14.36 4.53 -16.96
CA TYR A 171 14.83 4.23 -15.60
C TYR A 171 16.27 3.76 -15.60
N VAL A 172 17.13 4.46 -14.86
CA VAL A 172 18.56 4.18 -14.77
C VAL A 172 18.94 3.82 -13.34
N TYR A 173 19.40 2.59 -13.13
CA TYR A 173 19.71 2.06 -11.80
C TYR A 173 21.18 2.21 -11.43
N ASP A 174 22.06 2.44 -12.40
CA ASP A 174 23.49 2.52 -12.19
C ASP A 174 24.17 3.31 -13.33
N ARG A 175 25.19 4.09 -12.96
CA ARG A 175 25.99 4.89 -13.91
C ARG A 175 27.50 4.63 -13.78
N HIS A 176 27.94 3.64 -12.98
CA HIS A 176 29.36 3.48 -12.69
C HIS A 176 30.20 3.10 -13.92
N GLU A 177 29.64 2.39 -14.89
CA GLU A 177 30.32 2.03 -16.15
C GLU A 177 30.22 3.12 -17.23
N ARG A 178 29.43 4.17 -17.01
CA ARG A 178 29.24 5.26 -17.98
C ARG A 178 30.27 6.37 -17.74
N ARG A 179 30.95 6.80 -18.81
CA ARG A 179 31.85 7.97 -18.81
C ARG A 179 31.32 9.05 -19.75
N GLU A 180 30.08 9.42 -19.56
CA GLU A 180 29.35 10.39 -20.36
C GLU A 180 28.54 11.33 -19.46
N LYS A 181 28.10 12.47 -20.03
CA LYS A 181 27.15 13.34 -19.32
C LYS A 181 25.82 12.59 -19.16
N ARG A 182 25.10 12.91 -18.08
CA ARG A 182 23.73 12.42 -17.87
C ARG A 182 22.87 12.76 -19.11
N PRO A 183 22.27 11.78 -19.79
CA PRO A 183 21.28 12.04 -20.83
C PRO A 183 20.04 12.74 -20.27
N ALA A 184 19.36 13.50 -21.13
CA ALA A 184 18.02 13.98 -20.79
C ALA A 184 17.02 12.81 -20.70
N HIS A 185 15.91 13.04 -20.03
CA HIS A 185 14.78 12.09 -19.95
C HIS A 185 15.06 10.79 -19.15
N GLU A 186 16.10 10.78 -18.33
CA GLU A 186 16.32 9.69 -17.36
C GLU A 186 15.66 10.00 -16.02
N ILE A 187 15.19 8.95 -15.35
CA ILE A 187 14.92 8.94 -13.91
C ILE A 187 15.94 7.99 -13.27
N GLY A 188 16.89 8.56 -12.52
CA GLY A 188 17.86 7.74 -11.79
C GLY A 188 17.25 7.16 -10.53
N ILE A 189 17.54 5.87 -10.22
CA ILE A 189 17.03 5.20 -9.02
C ILE A 189 18.19 4.51 -8.31
N SER A 190 18.58 5.04 -7.15
CA SER A 190 19.67 4.51 -6.33
C SER A 190 19.15 3.81 -5.09
N ALA A 191 19.62 2.58 -4.84
CA ALA A 191 19.20 1.76 -3.71
C ALA A 191 20.33 1.60 -2.69
N ILE A 192 20.06 1.96 -1.44
CA ILE A 192 20.97 1.79 -0.29
C ILE A 192 20.42 0.68 0.61
N ARG A 193 21.29 -0.22 1.04
CA ARG A 193 20.98 -1.31 2.00
C ARG A 193 21.89 -1.21 3.20
N GLY A 194 21.29 -1.09 4.41
CA GLY A 194 22.10 -0.96 5.63
C GLY A 194 21.28 -1.09 6.91
N GLY A 195 21.87 -1.68 7.92
CA GLY A 195 21.31 -1.79 9.26
C GLY A 195 19.86 -2.28 9.29
N THR A 196 19.05 -1.59 10.06
CA THR A 196 17.63 -1.87 10.31
C THR A 196 16.69 -0.79 9.73
N ILE A 197 17.14 -0.03 8.75
CA ILE A 197 16.34 1.04 8.12
C ILE A 197 15.01 0.46 7.65
N VAL A 198 13.91 1.00 8.14
CA VAL A 198 12.56 0.51 7.79
C VAL A 198 12.22 0.81 6.34
N GLY A 199 12.45 2.06 5.92
CA GLY A 199 12.28 2.54 4.55
C GLY A 199 12.36 4.06 4.48
N GLU A 200 13.24 4.57 3.63
CA GLU A 200 13.32 5.99 3.26
C GLU A 200 13.26 6.12 1.75
N HIS A 201 12.56 7.13 1.27
CA HIS A 201 12.45 7.45 -0.14
C HIS A 201 12.58 8.96 -0.31
N SER A 202 13.57 9.40 -1.07
CA SER A 202 13.76 10.79 -1.48
C SER A 202 13.64 10.88 -2.99
N VAL A 203 12.87 11.83 -3.48
CA VAL A 203 12.81 12.19 -4.90
C VAL A 203 13.29 13.62 -5.04
N LEU A 204 14.35 13.78 -5.84
CA LEU A 204 15.01 15.06 -6.11
C LEU A 204 14.65 15.53 -7.52
N PHE A 205 14.23 16.77 -7.64
CA PHE A 205 14.12 17.51 -8.88
C PHE A 205 15.27 18.52 -8.92
N CYS A 206 16.27 18.24 -9.75
CA CYS A 206 17.52 19.01 -9.82
C CYS A 206 17.45 19.99 -10.98
N GLY A 207 17.21 21.26 -10.70
CA GLY A 207 17.26 22.35 -11.63
C GLY A 207 18.67 22.92 -11.78
N ARG A 208 18.79 24.03 -12.53
CA ARG A 208 20.09 24.66 -12.81
C ARG A 208 20.76 25.20 -11.55
N ASP A 209 20.04 25.90 -10.70
CA ASP A 209 20.58 26.59 -9.52
C ASP A 209 19.76 26.27 -8.24
N GLU A 210 18.90 25.25 -8.28
CA GLU A 210 18.07 24.84 -7.17
C GLU A 210 17.77 23.33 -7.21
N ILE A 211 17.45 22.76 -6.06
CA ILE A 211 16.99 21.38 -5.92
C ILE A 211 15.72 21.39 -5.07
N ILE A 212 14.69 20.68 -5.53
CA ILE A 212 13.50 20.38 -4.74
C ILE A 212 13.59 18.91 -4.33
N GLU A 213 13.54 18.63 -3.05
CA GLU A 213 13.51 17.27 -2.52
C GLU A 213 12.18 17.02 -1.79
N ILE A 214 11.50 15.93 -2.18
CA ILE A 214 10.33 15.43 -1.45
C ILE A 214 10.73 14.08 -0.85
N LYS A 215 10.65 13.99 0.48
CA LYS A 215 11.16 12.84 1.24
C LYS A 215 10.11 12.26 2.17
N HIS A 216 10.06 10.94 2.24
CA HIS A 216 9.31 10.17 3.23
C HIS A 216 10.26 9.22 3.98
N THR A 217 10.10 9.15 5.30
CA THR A 217 10.83 8.22 6.18
C THR A 217 9.83 7.43 7.01
N ALA A 218 9.78 6.12 6.83
CA ALA A 218 9.02 5.23 7.70
C ALA A 218 9.89 4.89 8.93
N LEU A 219 9.41 5.20 10.13
CA LEU A 219 10.08 4.86 11.39
C LEU A 219 9.69 3.47 11.91
N SER A 220 8.49 2.99 11.53
CA SER A 220 7.96 1.68 11.87
C SER A 220 7.16 1.13 10.68
N ARG A 221 7.00 -0.19 10.61
CA ARG A 221 6.06 -0.84 9.67
C ARG A 221 4.59 -0.64 10.06
N GLU A 222 4.33 -0.11 11.24
CA GLU A 222 2.98 0.24 11.70
C GLU A 222 2.28 1.24 10.79
N VAL A 223 3.03 2.08 10.04
CA VAL A 223 2.45 3.01 9.05
C VAL A 223 1.53 2.30 8.05
N PHE A 224 1.82 1.02 7.71
CA PHE A 224 0.97 0.24 6.80
C PHE A 224 -0.30 -0.27 7.49
N ALA A 225 -0.23 -0.60 8.78
CA ALA A 225 -1.39 -0.98 9.58
C ALA A 225 -2.31 0.23 9.81
N VAL A 226 -1.74 1.39 10.15
CA VAL A 226 -2.50 2.65 10.26
C VAL A 226 -3.25 2.93 8.96
N GLY A 227 -2.55 2.88 7.81
CA GLY A 227 -3.19 3.12 6.52
C GLY A 227 -4.25 2.08 6.15
N ALA A 228 -4.10 0.81 6.59
CA ALA A 228 -5.12 -0.21 6.38
C ALA A 228 -6.38 0.05 7.23
N VAL A 229 -6.22 0.52 8.46
CA VAL A 229 -7.36 0.90 9.33
C VAL A 229 -8.05 2.16 8.78
N ASP A 230 -7.31 3.14 8.27
CA ASP A 230 -7.89 4.32 7.62
C ASP A 230 -8.63 3.94 6.34
N ALA A 231 -8.08 3.02 5.53
CA ALA A 231 -8.74 2.46 4.36
C ALA A 231 -10.02 1.68 4.75
N ALA A 232 -10.01 0.94 5.85
CA ALA A 232 -11.19 0.23 6.35
C ALA A 232 -12.31 1.21 6.74
N ALA A 233 -11.97 2.29 7.44
CA ALA A 233 -12.94 3.34 7.77
C ALA A 233 -13.55 3.96 6.51
N PHE A 234 -12.73 4.26 5.51
CA PHE A 234 -13.19 4.75 4.22
C PHE A 234 -14.09 3.75 3.49
N MET A 235 -13.71 2.46 3.47
CA MET A 235 -14.43 1.41 2.76
C MET A 235 -15.76 1.03 3.39
N ALA A 236 -15.91 1.15 4.71
CA ALA A 236 -17.16 0.85 5.40
C ALA A 236 -18.33 1.73 4.94
N GLU A 237 -18.04 2.90 4.39
CA GLU A 237 -19.05 3.80 3.81
C GLU A 237 -19.30 3.54 2.31
N ARG A 238 -18.58 2.59 1.69
CA ARG A 238 -18.65 2.32 0.24
C ARG A 238 -19.56 1.14 -0.05
N THR A 239 -20.74 1.45 -0.59
CA THR A 239 -21.72 0.45 -1.01
C THR A 239 -21.64 0.12 -2.51
N GLN A 240 -20.94 0.94 -3.28
CA GLN A 240 -20.81 0.73 -4.73
C GLN A 240 -19.68 -0.26 -5.02
N PRO A 241 -19.94 -1.31 -5.82
CA PRO A 241 -18.88 -2.17 -6.32
C PRO A 241 -17.83 -1.36 -7.09
N GLY A 242 -16.57 -1.76 -6.95
CA GLY A 242 -15.45 -1.08 -7.62
C GLY A 242 -14.12 -1.43 -6.99
N ILE A 243 -13.04 -1.02 -7.66
CA ILE A 243 -11.70 -1.02 -7.09
C ILE A 243 -11.41 0.38 -6.57
N TYR A 244 -11.02 0.44 -5.31
CA TYR A 244 -10.60 1.64 -4.61
C TYR A 244 -9.15 1.53 -4.21
N ASP A 245 -8.47 2.64 -4.06
CA ASP A 245 -7.09 2.69 -3.59
C ASP A 245 -6.83 3.88 -2.64
N MET A 246 -5.59 4.10 -2.29
CA MET A 246 -5.22 5.15 -1.34
C MET A 246 -5.41 6.57 -1.92
N SER A 247 -5.47 6.74 -3.24
CA SER A 247 -5.79 8.03 -3.87
C SER A 247 -7.25 8.42 -3.63
N ASP A 248 -8.18 7.45 -3.56
CA ASP A 248 -9.57 7.70 -3.20
C ASP A 248 -9.69 8.17 -1.74
N VAL A 249 -8.92 7.56 -0.83
CA VAL A 249 -8.85 8.01 0.57
C VAL A 249 -8.34 9.45 0.64
N ILE A 250 -7.26 9.79 -0.05
CA ILE A 250 -6.70 11.15 -0.08
C ILE A 250 -7.72 12.13 -0.67
N ALA A 251 -8.43 11.74 -1.73
CA ALA A 251 -9.44 12.59 -2.36
C ALA A 251 -10.63 12.87 -1.43
N SER A 252 -10.98 11.95 -0.53
CA SER A 252 -12.08 12.14 0.43
C SER A 252 -11.76 13.17 1.52
N HIS A 253 -10.50 13.57 1.68
CA HIS A 253 -10.06 14.60 2.63
C HIS A 253 -9.97 16.01 2.00
N LYS A 254 -10.29 16.16 0.72
CA LYS A 254 -10.34 17.46 -0.01
C LYS A 254 -11.75 18.01 -0.05
#